data_983169a89e89262531940e5b653f8c14
#
_entry.id   983169a89e89262531940e5b653f8c14
#
_cell.length_a   1.000
_cell.length_b   1.000
_cell.length_c   1.000
_cell.angle_alpha   90.00
_cell.angle_beta   90.00
_cell.angle_gamma   90.00
#
_symmetry.space_group_name_H-M   'P 1'
#
loop_
_entity.id
_entity.type
_entity.pdbx_description
1 polymer ?
#
loop_
_entity_poly.entity_id
_entity_poly.type
_entity_poly.pdbx_seq_one_letter_code
_entity_poly.pdbx_strand_id
1 'polypeptide(L)'
;MEPTMEEKLKVCIQLCEEGDPEMCAFLGKEFYYGMNVPQDLGRALRYLTTASEHGDAISQFILGFMYWSGRGTEPDLDEALRLFLLAADQGIPEAMYNVAKILLAKDFEKNRDEAIRWLKRSANAGYSTAYDMLSDLDG
;
A
#
# COMPACT_ATOMS: atom_id res chain seq x y z
N MET A 1 29.71 12.23 -19.72
CA MET A 1 29.77 11.86 -18.30
C MET A 1 28.37 11.54 -17.77
N GLU A 2 28.23 10.44 -17.08
CA GLU A 2 26.92 10.05 -16.56
C GLU A 2 26.54 10.88 -15.34
N PRO A 3 25.26 11.19 -15.15
CA PRO A 3 24.80 11.92 -13.97
C PRO A 3 25.01 11.12 -12.70
N THR A 4 25.30 11.80 -11.60
CA THR A 4 25.38 11.19 -10.27
C THR A 4 23.99 10.78 -9.79
N MET A 5 23.93 9.95 -8.74
CA MET A 5 22.65 9.58 -8.11
C MET A 5 21.92 10.83 -7.59
N GLU A 6 22.66 11.77 -7.01
CA GLU A 6 22.09 13.02 -6.53
C GLU A 6 21.45 13.83 -7.65
N GLU A 7 22.12 13.92 -8.81
CA GLU A 7 21.58 14.62 -9.98
C GLU A 7 20.33 13.94 -10.52
N LYS A 8 20.34 12.60 -10.59
CA LYS A 8 19.17 11.83 -11.01
C LYS A 8 18.00 12.06 -10.07
N LEU A 9 18.27 12.07 -8.76
CA LEU A 9 17.24 12.29 -7.75
C LEU A 9 16.58 13.66 -7.90
N LYS A 10 17.38 14.70 -8.15
CA LYS A 10 16.86 16.05 -8.38
C LYS A 10 15.92 16.10 -9.58
N VAL A 11 16.26 15.42 -10.67
CA VAL A 11 15.40 15.34 -11.85
C VAL A 11 14.09 14.64 -11.53
N CYS A 12 14.15 13.52 -10.81
CA CYS A 12 12.94 12.79 -10.43
C CYS A 12 12.02 13.62 -9.54
N ILE A 13 12.60 14.36 -8.58
CA ILE A 13 11.83 15.25 -7.70
C ILE A 13 11.15 16.34 -8.52
N GLN A 14 11.87 16.94 -9.44
CA GLN A 14 11.31 17.99 -10.30
C GLN A 14 10.16 17.46 -11.14
N LEU A 15 10.31 16.29 -11.76
CA LEU A 15 9.27 15.68 -12.58
C LEU A 15 8.04 15.36 -11.74
N CYS A 16 8.21 14.85 -10.53
CA CYS A 16 7.10 14.60 -9.62
C CYS A 16 6.37 15.90 -9.28
N GLU A 17 7.12 16.97 -8.97
CA GLU A 17 6.52 18.28 -8.64
C GLU A 17 5.80 18.89 -9.82
N GLU A 18 6.21 18.58 -11.05
CA GLU A 18 5.56 19.01 -12.28
C GLU A 18 4.32 18.18 -12.63
N GLY A 19 4.01 17.18 -11.81
CA GLY A 19 2.78 16.40 -11.94
C GLY A 19 2.94 15.03 -12.57
N ASP A 20 4.15 14.48 -12.64
CA ASP A 20 4.40 13.13 -13.14
C ASP A 20 4.14 12.11 -12.01
N PRO A 21 2.99 11.41 -12.03
CA PRO A 21 2.64 10.49 -10.93
C PRO A 21 3.55 9.26 -10.89
N GLU A 22 4.12 8.83 -12.01
CA GLU A 22 5.06 7.71 -12.03
C GLU A 22 6.33 8.06 -11.29
N MET A 23 6.81 9.29 -11.44
CA MET A 23 7.98 9.75 -10.70
C MET A 23 7.69 9.89 -9.21
N CYS A 24 6.50 10.33 -8.86
CA CYS A 24 6.07 10.37 -7.46
C CYS A 24 6.04 8.96 -6.85
N ALA A 25 5.50 7.99 -7.58
CA ALA A 25 5.47 6.59 -7.13
C ALA A 25 6.88 6.03 -6.96
N PHE A 26 7.75 6.30 -7.92
CA PHE A 26 9.15 5.87 -7.85
C PHE A 26 9.85 6.44 -6.62
N LEU A 27 9.75 7.75 -6.41
CA LEU A 27 10.37 8.42 -5.27
C LEU A 27 9.82 7.90 -3.94
N GLY A 28 8.51 7.71 -3.87
CA GLY A 28 7.88 7.20 -2.67
C GLY A 28 8.43 5.84 -2.26
N LYS A 29 8.60 4.94 -3.22
CA LYS A 29 9.18 3.62 -2.97
C LYS A 29 10.65 3.71 -2.58
N GLU A 30 11.43 4.55 -3.26
CA GLU A 30 12.85 4.73 -2.95
C GLU A 30 13.04 5.20 -1.51
N PHE A 31 12.30 6.20 -1.09
CA PHE A 31 12.40 6.71 0.29
C PHE A 31 11.82 5.74 1.32
N TYR A 32 10.79 4.99 0.94
CA TYR A 32 10.19 4.02 1.86
C TYR A 32 11.14 2.85 2.16
N TYR A 33 11.77 2.30 1.12
CA TYR A 33 12.68 1.16 1.26
C TYR A 33 14.11 1.57 1.59
N GLY A 34 14.52 2.78 1.24
CA GLY A 34 15.88 3.24 1.47
C GLY A 34 16.93 2.49 0.66
N MET A 35 16.62 2.14 -0.60
CA MET A 35 17.51 1.31 -1.42
C MET A 35 18.65 2.10 -2.03
N ASN A 36 18.35 3.14 -2.79
CA ASN A 36 19.37 3.97 -3.46
C ASN A 36 19.57 5.30 -2.75
N VAL A 37 18.72 5.63 -1.81
CA VAL A 37 18.75 6.82 -0.98
C VAL A 37 18.53 6.39 0.46
N PRO A 38 18.97 7.17 1.46
CA PRO A 38 18.63 6.86 2.85
C PRO A 38 17.11 6.85 3.04
N GLN A 39 16.62 5.88 3.82
CA GLN A 39 15.19 5.80 4.14
C GLN A 39 14.71 7.12 4.75
N ASP A 40 13.59 7.61 4.25
CA ASP A 40 12.95 8.82 4.75
C ASP A 40 11.43 8.64 4.68
N LEU A 41 10.85 8.25 5.79
CA LEU A 41 9.41 7.93 5.82
C LEU A 41 8.53 9.17 5.65
N GLY A 42 8.99 10.34 6.05
CA GLY A 42 8.25 11.59 5.81
C GLY A 42 8.14 11.92 4.33
N ARG A 43 9.24 11.81 3.59
CA ARG A 43 9.23 12.00 2.15
C ARG A 43 8.44 10.89 1.46
N ALA A 44 8.61 9.64 1.89
CA ALA A 44 7.84 8.52 1.36
C ALA A 44 6.35 8.78 1.47
N LEU A 45 5.89 9.21 2.65
CA LEU A 45 4.48 9.53 2.88
C LEU A 45 3.97 10.56 1.88
N ARG A 46 4.72 11.64 1.70
CA ARG A 46 4.32 12.73 0.78
C ARG A 46 4.22 12.26 -0.66
N TYR A 47 5.25 11.59 -1.17
CA TYR A 47 5.27 11.14 -2.57
C TYR A 47 4.27 10.01 -2.82
N LEU A 48 4.14 9.05 -1.88
CA LEU A 48 3.18 7.97 -2.02
C LEU A 48 1.73 8.49 -1.96
N THR A 49 1.47 9.52 -1.15
CA THR A 49 0.15 10.14 -1.10
C THR A 49 -0.23 10.71 -2.46
N THR A 50 0.68 11.46 -3.10
CA THR A 50 0.44 12.02 -4.42
C THR A 50 0.21 10.92 -5.45
N ALA A 51 1.07 9.90 -5.48
CA ALA A 51 0.94 8.79 -6.43
C ALA A 51 -0.37 8.01 -6.20
N SER A 52 -0.74 7.80 -4.94
CA SER A 52 -1.99 7.13 -4.56
C SER A 52 -3.21 7.89 -5.08
N GLU A 53 -3.21 9.21 -4.96
CA GLU A 53 -4.29 10.06 -5.45
C GLU A 53 -4.45 9.98 -6.97
N HIS A 54 -3.38 9.65 -7.69
CA HIS A 54 -3.41 9.43 -9.14
C HIS A 54 -3.69 7.98 -9.51
N GLY A 55 -3.99 7.11 -8.54
CA GLY A 55 -4.44 5.75 -8.79
C GLY A 55 -3.35 4.69 -8.81
N ASP A 56 -2.12 4.99 -8.38
CA ASP A 56 -1.05 3.99 -8.37
C ASP A 56 -1.31 2.93 -7.28
N ALA A 57 -1.57 1.69 -7.72
CA ALA A 57 -1.99 0.62 -6.82
C ALA A 57 -0.92 0.24 -5.79
N ILE A 58 0.34 0.19 -6.21
CA ILE A 58 1.44 -0.15 -5.30
C ILE A 58 1.61 0.95 -4.25
N SER A 59 1.50 2.22 -4.65
CA SER A 59 1.56 3.35 -3.72
C SER A 59 0.41 3.29 -2.72
N GLN A 60 -0.80 2.96 -3.16
CA GLN A 60 -1.95 2.76 -2.27
C GLN A 60 -1.66 1.66 -1.25
N PHE A 61 -1.10 0.55 -1.70
CA PHE A 61 -0.77 -0.59 -0.85
C PHE A 61 0.28 -0.23 0.20
N ILE A 62 1.39 0.41 -0.21
CA ILE A 62 2.45 0.81 0.72
C ILE A 62 1.93 1.85 1.71
N LEU A 63 1.22 2.84 1.21
CA LEU A 63 0.64 3.89 2.05
C LEU A 63 -0.33 3.30 3.08
N GLY A 64 -1.14 2.31 2.66
CA GLY A 64 -2.02 1.57 3.57
C GLY A 64 -1.25 0.94 4.73
N PHE A 65 -0.11 0.33 4.45
CA PHE A 65 0.76 -0.23 5.50
C PHE A 65 1.31 0.85 6.43
N MET A 66 1.66 2.01 5.89
CA MET A 66 2.17 3.11 6.72
C MET A 66 1.11 3.55 7.73
N TYR A 67 -0.13 3.70 7.28
CA TYR A 67 -1.23 4.06 8.19
C TYR A 67 -1.61 2.92 9.14
N TRP A 68 -1.50 1.69 8.71
CA TRP A 68 -1.81 0.55 9.58
C TRP A 68 -0.80 0.42 10.71
N SER A 69 0.48 0.55 10.40
CA SER A 69 1.57 0.34 11.33
C SER A 69 2.00 1.59 12.09
N GLY A 70 1.59 2.78 11.63
CA GLY A 70 2.07 4.03 12.20
C GLY A 70 3.50 4.38 11.79
N ARG A 71 3.97 3.87 10.64
CA ARG A 71 5.31 4.18 10.15
C ARG A 71 5.25 5.47 9.32
N GLY A 72 5.94 6.50 9.80
CA GLY A 72 5.99 7.79 9.13
C GLY A 72 4.75 8.66 9.29
N THR A 73 3.73 8.17 9.98
CA THR A 73 2.49 8.88 10.26
C THR A 73 1.83 8.27 11.50
N GLU A 74 0.84 8.94 12.06
CA GLU A 74 0.01 8.35 13.12
C GLU A 74 -0.77 7.16 12.56
N PRO A 75 -0.92 6.07 13.32
CA PRO A 75 -1.75 4.95 12.89
C PRO A 75 -3.19 5.39 12.66
N ASP A 76 -3.76 4.97 11.54
CA ASP A 76 -5.15 5.27 11.19
C ASP A 76 -5.73 4.07 10.46
N LEU A 77 -6.51 3.27 11.18
CA LEU A 77 -7.06 2.02 10.66
C LEU A 77 -8.08 2.28 9.54
N ASP A 78 -8.87 3.33 9.67
CA ASP A 78 -9.87 3.66 8.64
C ASP A 78 -9.21 4.11 7.34
N GLU A 79 -8.15 4.92 7.44
CA GLU A 79 -7.39 5.33 6.26
C GLU A 79 -6.66 4.14 5.62
N ALA A 80 -6.08 3.26 6.43
CA ALA A 80 -5.47 2.03 5.93
C ALA A 80 -6.47 1.18 5.17
N LEU A 81 -7.68 0.99 5.72
CA LEU A 81 -8.74 0.24 5.06
C LEU A 81 -9.12 0.86 3.72
N ARG A 82 -9.29 2.18 3.69
CA ARG A 82 -9.62 2.90 2.44
C ARG A 82 -8.57 2.64 1.36
N LEU A 83 -7.30 2.75 1.71
CA LEU A 83 -6.19 2.57 0.78
C LEU A 83 -6.06 1.11 0.32
N PHE A 84 -6.20 0.15 1.24
CA PHE A 84 -6.17 -1.25 0.86
C PHE A 84 -7.35 -1.63 -0.02
N LEU A 85 -8.53 -1.05 0.20
CA LEU A 85 -9.68 -1.27 -0.68
C LEU A 85 -9.39 -0.77 -2.11
N LEU A 86 -8.78 0.40 -2.25
CA LEU A 86 -8.41 0.92 -3.55
C LEU A 86 -7.41 0.00 -4.27
N ALA A 87 -6.40 -0.47 -3.55
CA ALA A 87 -5.41 -1.39 -4.10
C ALA A 87 -6.02 -2.75 -4.43
N ALA A 88 -6.90 -3.24 -3.56
CA ALA A 88 -7.60 -4.52 -3.77
C ALA A 88 -8.50 -4.47 -5.00
N ASP A 89 -9.19 -3.36 -5.23
CA ASP A 89 -10.02 -3.17 -6.43
C ASP A 89 -9.20 -3.18 -7.71
N GLN A 90 -7.91 -2.88 -7.62
CA GLN A 90 -6.99 -2.96 -8.75
C GLN A 90 -6.33 -4.34 -8.89
N GLY A 91 -6.70 -5.29 -8.03
CA GLY A 91 -6.31 -6.69 -8.17
C GLY A 91 -5.09 -7.12 -7.37
N ILE A 92 -4.64 -6.34 -6.38
CA ILE A 92 -3.51 -6.74 -5.53
C ILE A 92 -3.99 -7.75 -4.48
N PRO A 93 -3.57 -9.03 -4.57
CA PRO A 93 -4.09 -10.07 -3.67
C PRO A 93 -3.76 -9.83 -2.20
N GLU A 94 -2.58 -9.32 -1.89
CA GLU A 94 -2.17 -9.01 -0.53
C GLU A 94 -3.04 -7.90 0.07
N ALA A 95 -3.48 -6.96 -0.75
CA ALA A 95 -4.38 -5.90 -0.30
C ALA A 95 -5.75 -6.46 0.06
N MET A 96 -6.26 -7.40 -0.73
CA MET A 96 -7.53 -8.09 -0.43
C MET A 96 -7.48 -8.80 0.92
N TYR A 97 -6.37 -9.48 1.18
CA TYR A 97 -6.11 -10.15 2.45
C TYR A 97 -6.09 -9.14 3.60
N ASN A 98 -5.41 -8.02 3.41
CA ASN A 98 -5.31 -6.98 4.44
C ASN A 98 -6.68 -6.33 4.74
N VAL A 99 -7.52 -6.14 3.72
CA VAL A 99 -8.90 -5.68 3.89
C VAL A 99 -9.64 -6.63 4.84
N ALA A 100 -9.56 -7.93 4.56
CA ALA A 100 -10.21 -8.93 5.39
C ALA A 100 -9.74 -8.88 6.85
N LYS A 101 -8.42 -8.78 7.06
CA LYS A 101 -7.85 -8.69 8.41
C LYS A 101 -8.38 -7.47 9.17
N ILE A 102 -8.44 -6.33 8.52
CA ILE A 102 -8.92 -5.11 9.16
C ILE A 102 -10.40 -5.23 9.49
N LEU A 103 -11.20 -5.75 8.56
CA LEU A 103 -12.63 -5.95 8.77
C LEU A 103 -12.90 -6.85 9.98
N LEU A 104 -12.17 -7.96 10.08
CA LEU A 104 -12.30 -8.89 11.21
C LEU A 104 -11.88 -8.25 12.54
N ALA A 105 -10.82 -7.44 12.49
CA ALA A 105 -10.34 -6.74 13.68
C ALA A 105 -11.30 -5.65 14.15
N LYS A 106 -12.03 -5.02 13.24
CA LYS A 106 -13.00 -3.96 13.58
C LYS A 106 -14.26 -4.54 14.23
N ASP A 107 -14.83 -5.59 13.64
CA ASP A 107 -16.01 -6.27 14.18
C ASP A 107 -16.10 -7.64 13.52
N PHE A 108 -15.66 -8.66 14.25
CA PHE A 108 -15.58 -10.02 13.73
C PHE A 108 -16.95 -10.55 13.29
N GLU A 109 -17.94 -10.42 14.15
CA GLU A 109 -19.28 -10.98 13.88
C GLU A 109 -19.96 -10.28 12.71
N LYS A 110 -19.92 -8.96 12.71
CA LYS A 110 -20.55 -8.15 11.65
C LYS A 110 -19.88 -8.32 10.32
N ASN A 111 -18.54 -8.37 10.30
CA ASN A 111 -17.75 -8.30 9.06
C ASN A 111 -17.27 -9.66 8.55
N ARG A 112 -17.61 -10.75 9.24
CA ARG A 112 -17.11 -12.08 8.90
C ARG A 112 -17.41 -12.47 7.45
N ASP A 113 -18.64 -12.31 7.01
CA ASP A 113 -19.03 -12.74 5.67
C ASP A 113 -18.34 -11.92 4.58
N GLU A 114 -18.23 -10.61 4.78
CA GLU A 114 -17.51 -9.75 3.85
C GLU A 114 -16.03 -10.10 3.81
N ALA A 115 -15.43 -10.33 4.98
CA ALA A 115 -14.02 -10.72 5.06
C ALA A 115 -13.77 -12.03 4.31
N ILE A 116 -14.67 -13.01 4.45
CA ILE A 116 -14.55 -14.28 3.73
C ILE A 116 -14.58 -14.05 2.22
N ARG A 117 -15.45 -13.17 1.73
CA ARG A 117 -15.49 -12.85 0.29
C ARG A 117 -14.16 -12.29 -0.20
N TRP A 118 -13.56 -11.37 0.57
CA TRP A 118 -12.25 -10.82 0.23
C TRP A 118 -11.14 -11.87 0.25
N LEU A 119 -11.16 -12.76 1.26
CA LEU A 119 -10.18 -13.84 1.37
C LEU A 119 -10.30 -14.81 0.21
N LYS A 120 -11.51 -15.14 -0.25
CA LYS A 120 -11.72 -15.99 -1.41
C LYS A 120 -11.14 -15.37 -2.67
N ARG A 121 -11.36 -14.07 -2.87
CA ARG A 121 -10.78 -13.34 -4.02
C ARG A 121 -9.26 -13.34 -3.96
N SER A 122 -8.71 -13.11 -2.78
CA SER A 122 -7.25 -13.09 -2.56
C SER A 122 -6.65 -14.48 -2.84
N ALA A 123 -7.25 -15.54 -2.31
CA ALA A 123 -6.80 -16.91 -2.53
C ALA A 123 -6.90 -17.30 -4.01
N ASN A 124 -8.00 -16.94 -4.67
CA ASN A 124 -8.19 -17.20 -6.09
C ASN A 124 -7.17 -16.46 -6.96
N ALA A 125 -6.68 -15.33 -6.48
CA ALA A 125 -5.62 -14.57 -7.15
C ALA A 125 -4.21 -15.08 -6.82
N GLY A 126 -4.10 -16.15 -6.03
CA GLY A 126 -2.84 -16.84 -5.78
C GLY A 126 -2.16 -16.55 -4.44
N TYR A 127 -2.82 -15.83 -3.54
CA TYR A 127 -2.21 -15.51 -2.25
C TYR A 127 -2.51 -16.63 -1.23
N SER A 128 -1.51 -17.48 -0.99
CA SER A 128 -1.66 -18.68 -0.16
C SER A 128 -2.04 -18.37 1.30
N THR A 129 -1.57 -17.27 1.84
CA THR A 129 -1.89 -16.86 3.21
C THR A 129 -3.40 -16.64 3.40
N ALA A 130 -4.08 -16.14 2.36
CA ALA A 130 -5.54 -15.97 2.39
C ALA A 130 -6.25 -17.33 2.45
N TYR A 131 -5.74 -18.31 1.72
CA TYR A 131 -6.27 -19.68 1.76
C TYR A 131 -6.16 -20.26 3.17
N ASP A 132 -5.00 -20.08 3.82
CA ASP A 132 -4.78 -20.57 5.17
C ASP A 132 -5.76 -19.93 6.17
N MET A 133 -5.98 -18.64 6.05
CA MET A 133 -6.93 -17.93 6.92
C MET A 133 -8.37 -18.41 6.68
N LEU A 134 -8.75 -18.67 5.43
CA LEU A 134 -10.08 -19.22 5.12
C LEU A 134 -10.28 -20.56 5.79
N SER A 135 -9.27 -21.44 5.76
CA SER A 135 -9.33 -22.74 6.41
C SER A 135 -9.56 -22.61 7.91
N ASP A 136 -8.90 -21.65 8.55
CA ASP A 136 -9.06 -21.38 9.98
C ASP A 136 -10.47 -20.88 10.32
N LEU A 137 -11.06 -20.06 9.44
CA LEU A 137 -12.40 -19.51 9.67
C LEU A 137 -13.51 -20.52 9.43
N ASP A 138 -13.31 -21.46 8.50
CA ASP A 138 -14.28 -22.53 8.20
C ASP A 138 -14.16 -23.72 9.15
N GLY A 139 -13.04 -23.82 9.81
CA GLY A 139 -12.77 -24.86 10.78
C GLY A 139 -13.39 -24.55 12.12
#